data_d50838786bfa15f6ccd29e86aa10ded7
#
_entry.id   d50838786bfa15f6ccd29e86aa10ded7
#
_cell.length_a   1.000
_cell.length_b   1.000
_cell.length_c   1.000
_cell.angle_alpha   90.00
_cell.angle_beta   90.00
_cell.angle_gamma   90.00
#
_symmetry.space_group_name_H-M   'P 1'
#
loop_
_entity.id
_entity.type
_entity.pdbx_description
1 polymer ?
#
loop_
_entity_poly.entity_id
_entity_poly.type
_entity_poly.pdbx_seq_one_letter_code
_entity_poly.pdbx_strand_id
1 'polypeptide(L)'
;MNEKVDDREDALLSGLNNLYSEATDVSKTIYSVVDNILAAEPESTAKAEVEPKTAEKAPISPAKIAQAPALKLAPAPKPAPIISHNPQAGSYIANQLATQQMFMTDDLQYRQGETLYTDPITGETDVSSLWLNTTGSKSRFSSGHGQLHTKSNRYAVQLGGTLSKWSSGGNDQGLLGLTAGVGKSTNHSRSTSSHHQAQGSVDGYNLGLYSIWYADNHSKTGPYIDLLAQYSWFNNHIAAPKVATGANYRSYLFTTTLETGYKLQLIETADTRFFIQPKAKVSWQRTSGLLHNESDTQIRVDENNAVTTKLGMRTAWEFDIETLSSTRTLQISPSLEANWIYSRTNPGVQLSNIYIPPAKLQNKTELASIYVTPQGTRNIADFKVGIEANINKNLLVWTHLGHQFGGHNYSDTQATLGANYRF
;
A
#
# COMPACT_ATOMS: atom_id res chain seq x y z
N MET A 1 -42.32 0.48 22.98
CA MET A 1 -41.66 -0.33 21.93
C MET A 1 -40.43 0.37 21.35
N ASN A 2 -40.36 1.70 21.36
CA ASN A 2 -39.19 2.48 20.91
C ASN A 2 -37.98 2.45 21.86
N GLU A 3 -38.20 2.38 23.16
CA GLU A 3 -37.11 2.40 24.17
C GLU A 3 -36.19 1.17 24.12
N LYS A 4 -36.70 0.00 23.74
CA LYS A 4 -35.90 -1.25 23.56
C LYS A 4 -35.09 -1.31 22.28
N VAL A 5 -35.41 -0.45 21.31
CA VAL A 5 -34.64 -0.38 20.02
C VAL A 5 -33.45 0.54 20.25
N ASP A 6 -33.62 1.64 20.96
CA ASP A 6 -32.59 2.61 21.30
C ASP A 6 -31.48 1.98 22.17
N ASP A 7 -31.83 1.21 23.20
CA ASP A 7 -30.88 0.50 24.06
C ASP A 7 -30.01 -0.55 23.26
N ARG A 8 -30.57 -1.13 22.19
CA ARG A 8 -29.84 -2.06 21.33
C ARG A 8 -28.91 -1.36 20.38
N GLU A 9 -29.30 -0.22 19.88
CA GLU A 9 -28.48 0.62 19.00
C GLU A 9 -27.28 1.19 19.73
N ASP A 10 -27.49 1.69 20.95
CA ASP A 10 -26.42 2.18 21.81
C ASP A 10 -25.47 1.05 22.26
N ALA A 11 -25.96 -0.14 22.54
CA ALA A 11 -25.12 -1.30 22.85
C ALA A 11 -24.29 -1.77 21.65
N LEU A 12 -24.85 -1.73 20.43
CA LEU A 12 -24.13 -2.03 19.19
C LEU A 12 -23.07 -0.97 18.88
N LEU A 13 -23.39 0.31 19.03
CA LEU A 13 -22.44 1.41 18.84
C LEU A 13 -21.30 1.36 19.85
N SER A 14 -21.61 1.05 21.12
CA SER A 14 -20.61 0.85 22.17
C SER A 14 -19.72 -0.35 21.88
N GLY A 15 -20.28 -1.48 21.43
CA GLY A 15 -19.53 -2.66 21.02
C GLY A 15 -18.62 -2.40 19.83
N LEU A 16 -19.11 -1.69 18.82
CA LEU A 16 -18.32 -1.27 17.64
C LEU A 16 -17.17 -0.33 18.01
N ASN A 17 -17.41 0.63 18.91
CA ASN A 17 -16.38 1.54 19.40
C ASN A 17 -15.29 0.80 20.20
N ASN A 18 -15.66 -0.19 21.02
CA ASN A 18 -14.70 -1.02 21.73
C ASN A 18 -13.87 -1.88 20.77
N LEU A 19 -14.50 -2.54 19.79
CA LEU A 19 -13.80 -3.28 18.75
C LEU A 19 -12.85 -2.39 17.92
N TYR A 20 -13.28 -1.17 17.61
CA TYR A 20 -12.43 -0.19 16.91
C TYR A 20 -11.22 0.20 17.75
N SER A 21 -11.42 0.45 19.06
CA SER A 21 -10.34 0.78 19.99
C SER A 21 -9.33 -0.36 20.10
N GLU A 22 -9.78 -1.60 20.30
CA GLU A 22 -8.93 -2.78 20.39
C GLU A 22 -8.19 -3.04 19.08
N ALA A 23 -8.86 -2.95 17.93
CA ALA A 23 -8.23 -3.11 16.63
C ALA A 23 -7.18 -2.03 16.36
N THR A 24 -7.41 -0.79 16.82
CA THR A 24 -6.45 0.30 16.71
C THR A 24 -5.21 0.04 17.54
N ASP A 25 -5.35 -0.53 18.75
CA ASP A 25 -4.22 -0.87 19.61
C ASP A 25 -3.43 -2.07 19.08
N VAL A 26 -4.08 -3.06 18.52
CA VAL A 26 -3.42 -4.15 17.78
C VAL A 26 -2.63 -3.60 16.58
N SER A 27 -3.22 -2.67 15.83
CA SER A 27 -2.55 -2.02 14.70
C SER A 27 -1.29 -1.24 15.14
N LYS A 28 -1.34 -0.53 16.27
CA LYS A 28 -0.18 0.14 16.87
C LYS A 28 0.91 -0.85 17.31
N THR A 29 0.50 -2.00 17.85
CA THR A 29 1.42 -3.07 18.23
C THR A 29 2.13 -3.64 17.01
N ILE A 30 1.41 -3.92 15.93
CA ILE A 30 2.00 -4.34 14.66
C ILE A 30 3.00 -3.31 14.14
N TYR A 31 2.64 -2.02 14.22
CA TYR A 31 3.52 -0.93 13.81
C TYR A 31 4.81 -0.89 14.64
N SER A 32 4.73 -1.08 15.96
CA SER A 32 5.91 -1.17 16.85
C SER A 32 6.82 -2.34 16.46
N VAL A 33 6.25 -3.49 16.11
CA VAL A 33 7.01 -4.63 15.59
C VAL A 33 7.72 -4.31 14.29
N VAL A 34 7.03 -3.64 13.34
CA VAL A 34 7.64 -3.19 12.08
C VAL A 34 8.78 -2.21 12.33
N ASP A 35 8.61 -1.25 13.24
CA ASP A 35 9.67 -0.30 13.59
C ASP A 35 10.89 -1.00 14.23
N ASN A 36 10.66 -1.98 15.09
CA ASN A 36 11.73 -2.75 15.71
C ASN A 36 12.51 -3.61 14.70
N ILE A 37 11.82 -4.20 13.73
CA ILE A 37 12.46 -4.96 12.63
C ILE A 37 13.29 -4.03 11.75
N LEU A 38 12.78 -2.85 11.41
CA LEU A 38 13.50 -1.87 10.59
C LEU A 38 14.67 -1.22 11.31
N ALA A 39 14.61 -1.11 12.65
CA ALA A 39 15.71 -0.63 13.48
C ALA A 39 16.82 -1.66 13.68
N ALA A 40 16.52 -2.95 13.46
CA ALA A 40 17.46 -4.05 13.59
C ALA A 40 18.27 -4.34 12.30
N GLU A 41 18.05 -3.60 11.21
CA GLU A 41 18.91 -3.70 10.02
C GLU A 41 20.33 -3.22 10.37
N PRO A 42 21.39 -4.03 10.15
CA PRO A 42 22.77 -3.63 10.45
C PRO A 42 23.17 -2.50 9.51
N GLU A 43 23.67 -1.42 10.08
CA GLU A 43 24.38 -0.38 9.33
C GLU A 43 25.51 -1.05 8.53
N SER A 44 25.34 -1.17 7.22
CA SER A 44 26.39 -1.60 6.31
C SER A 44 27.44 -0.51 6.19
N THR A 45 28.35 -0.45 7.14
CA THR A 45 29.60 0.31 7.02
C THR A 45 30.61 -0.51 6.20
N ALA A 46 30.45 -0.49 4.90
CA ALA A 46 31.56 -0.83 3.99
C ALA A 46 32.18 0.45 3.48
N LYS A 47 33.07 1.07 4.27
CA LYS A 47 34.11 1.97 3.76
C LYS A 47 35.15 1.12 3.03
N ALA A 48 35.08 1.06 1.73
CA ALA A 48 36.20 0.63 0.91
C ALA A 48 37.18 1.80 0.80
N GLU A 49 38.24 1.75 1.57
CA GLU A 49 39.42 2.61 1.49
C GLU A 49 40.25 2.13 0.29
N VAL A 50 40.23 2.90 -0.78
CA VAL A 50 41.09 2.66 -1.95
C VAL A 50 42.31 3.55 -1.78
N GLU A 51 43.44 2.96 -1.38
CA GLU A 51 44.75 3.60 -1.43
C GLU A 51 45.15 3.93 -2.88
N PRO A 52 45.66 5.16 -3.14
CA PRO A 52 46.17 5.48 -4.46
C PRO A 52 47.60 4.93 -4.65
N LYS A 53 47.76 3.99 -5.56
CA LYS A 53 49.08 3.56 -6.03
C LYS A 53 49.79 4.72 -6.75
N THR A 54 50.91 5.13 -6.18
CA THR A 54 51.87 6.06 -6.73
C THR A 54 52.47 5.51 -8.02
N ALA A 55 52.25 6.19 -9.14
CA ALA A 55 52.93 5.92 -10.41
C ALA A 55 54.16 6.83 -10.55
N GLU A 56 55.27 6.23 -10.81
CA GLU A 56 56.62 6.75 -10.97
C GLU A 56 56.73 7.71 -12.17
N LYS A 57 57.30 8.88 -11.91
CA LYS A 57 57.52 9.97 -12.87
C LYS A 57 58.77 9.69 -13.72
N ALA A 58 58.60 9.53 -15.02
CA ALA A 58 59.71 9.65 -15.99
C ALA A 58 59.91 11.16 -16.41
N PRO A 59 61.11 11.64 -16.62
CA PRO A 59 61.37 13.04 -16.91
C PRO A 59 61.15 13.37 -18.39
N ILE A 60 60.29 14.38 -18.64
CA ILE A 60 60.05 14.90 -20.00
C ILE A 60 60.80 16.24 -20.12
N SER A 61 61.67 16.29 -21.16
CA SER A 61 62.45 17.43 -21.59
C SER A 61 61.55 18.62 -22.06
N PRO A 62 61.94 19.89 -21.86
CA PRO A 62 61.06 21.02 -22.17
C PRO A 62 61.05 21.34 -23.66
N ALA A 63 59.90 21.13 -24.31
CA ALA A 63 59.66 21.66 -25.64
C ALA A 63 59.03 23.06 -25.56
N LYS A 64 59.57 24.00 -26.36
CA LYS A 64 59.14 25.38 -26.51
C LYS A 64 57.63 25.46 -26.79
N ILE A 65 56.89 26.09 -25.88
CA ILE A 65 55.49 26.40 -26.10
C ILE A 65 55.39 27.72 -26.86
N ALA A 66 54.90 27.66 -28.11
CA ALA A 66 54.46 28.85 -28.86
C ALA A 66 53.18 29.39 -28.20
N GLN A 67 53.13 30.65 -27.87
CA GLN A 67 51.94 31.33 -27.31
C GLN A 67 50.80 31.30 -28.35
N ALA A 68 49.77 30.54 -28.09
CA ALA A 68 48.49 30.61 -28.78
C ALA A 68 47.70 31.88 -28.34
N PRO A 69 46.97 32.56 -29.26
CA PRO A 69 46.19 33.76 -28.89
C PRO A 69 45.11 33.40 -27.84
N ALA A 70 44.99 34.27 -26.85
CA ALA A 70 44.00 34.10 -25.78
C ALA A 70 42.58 34.04 -26.37
N LEU A 71 41.99 32.87 -26.40
CA LEU A 71 40.56 32.70 -26.62
C LEU A 71 39.80 33.41 -25.46
N LYS A 72 39.04 34.47 -25.78
CA LYS A 72 38.07 35.05 -24.87
C LYS A 72 37.06 33.96 -24.53
N LEU A 73 37.19 33.36 -23.35
CA LEU A 73 36.12 32.48 -22.83
C LEU A 73 34.82 33.29 -22.80
N ALA A 74 33.81 32.79 -23.49
CA ALA A 74 32.45 33.28 -23.34
C ALA A 74 32.07 33.22 -21.84
N PRO A 75 31.34 34.20 -21.30
CA PRO A 75 30.94 34.18 -19.90
C PRO A 75 30.14 32.86 -19.66
N ALA A 76 30.49 32.15 -18.59
CA ALA A 76 29.79 30.91 -18.21
C ALA A 76 28.29 31.17 -18.18
N PRO A 77 27.48 30.31 -18.75
CA PRO A 77 26.03 30.45 -18.69
C PRO A 77 25.59 30.59 -17.24
N LYS A 78 24.77 31.64 -16.96
CA LYS A 78 24.22 31.84 -15.63
C LYS A 78 23.53 30.54 -15.20
N PRO A 79 23.79 30.01 -13.99
CA PRO A 79 23.14 28.83 -13.51
C PRO A 79 21.63 29.05 -13.59
N ALA A 80 20.93 28.06 -14.13
CA ALA A 80 19.47 28.07 -14.20
C ALA A 80 18.90 28.28 -12.78
N PRO A 81 17.82 29.04 -12.60
CA PRO A 81 17.24 29.26 -11.29
C PRO A 81 16.81 27.91 -10.68
N ILE A 82 17.29 27.62 -9.48
CA ILE A 82 16.91 26.43 -8.74
C ILE A 82 15.47 26.64 -8.27
N ILE A 83 14.54 25.91 -8.87
CA ILE A 83 13.13 25.91 -8.46
C ILE A 83 13.04 25.04 -7.19
N SER A 84 12.75 25.65 -6.05
CA SER A 84 12.51 24.93 -4.80
C SER A 84 11.05 24.49 -4.73
N HIS A 85 10.83 23.18 -4.57
CA HIS A 85 9.50 22.62 -4.42
C HIS A 85 8.96 22.85 -3.00
N ASN A 86 7.69 23.29 -2.91
CA ASN A 86 6.98 23.42 -1.66
C ASN A 86 6.71 22.01 -1.05
N PRO A 87 7.05 21.74 0.21
CA PRO A 87 6.84 20.43 0.85
C PRO A 87 5.38 20.02 0.94
N GLN A 88 4.42 20.94 0.85
CA GLN A 88 2.99 20.61 0.76
C GLN A 88 2.69 19.69 -0.41
N ALA A 89 3.35 19.86 -1.56
CA ALA A 89 3.17 18.97 -2.71
C ALA A 89 3.43 17.50 -2.33
N GLY A 90 4.47 17.24 -1.53
CA GLY A 90 4.76 15.91 -1.03
C GLY A 90 3.66 15.36 -0.11
N SER A 91 3.04 16.21 0.73
CA SER A 91 1.93 15.80 1.59
C SER A 91 0.64 15.55 0.81
N TYR A 92 0.34 16.35 -0.24
CA TYR A 92 -0.78 16.07 -1.14
C TYR A 92 -0.60 14.74 -1.87
N ILE A 93 0.60 14.47 -2.38
CA ILE A 93 0.93 13.18 -3.02
C ILE A 93 0.81 12.02 -2.03
N ALA A 94 1.30 12.20 -0.79
CA ALA A 94 1.19 11.18 0.25
C ALA A 94 -0.28 10.88 0.60
N ASN A 95 -1.13 11.90 0.68
CA ASN A 95 -2.56 11.71 0.90
C ASN A 95 -3.19 10.94 -0.26
N GLN A 96 -2.85 11.24 -1.52
CA GLN A 96 -3.31 10.48 -2.69
C GLN A 96 -2.86 9.01 -2.64
N LEU A 97 -1.59 8.75 -2.38
CA LEU A 97 -1.07 7.39 -2.24
C LEU A 97 -1.76 6.66 -1.08
N ALA A 98 -1.97 7.35 0.04
CA ALA A 98 -2.67 6.78 1.19
C ALA A 98 -4.11 6.40 0.84
N THR A 99 -4.86 7.24 0.14
CA THR A 99 -6.23 6.93 -0.29
C THR A 99 -6.28 5.73 -1.24
N GLN A 100 -5.34 5.64 -2.18
CA GLN A 100 -5.26 4.53 -3.13
C GLN A 100 -4.86 3.20 -2.50
N GLN A 101 -4.09 3.24 -1.41
CA GLN A 101 -3.49 2.05 -0.80
C GLN A 101 -4.10 1.68 0.57
N MET A 102 -4.98 2.51 1.14
CA MET A 102 -5.51 2.30 2.50
C MET A 102 -6.29 0.98 2.63
N PHE A 103 -7.10 0.66 1.64
CA PHE A 103 -7.94 -0.53 1.59
C PHE A 103 -7.51 -1.51 0.48
N MET A 104 -6.24 -1.45 0.07
CA MET A 104 -5.65 -2.33 -0.96
C MET A 104 -5.26 -3.73 -0.43
N THR A 105 -5.52 -4.02 0.83
CA THR A 105 -5.42 -5.38 1.40
C THR A 105 -6.59 -6.23 0.92
N ASP A 106 -6.77 -6.27 -0.38
CA ASP A 106 -7.85 -6.93 -1.08
C ASP A 106 -7.46 -8.31 -1.63
N ASP A 107 -6.26 -8.78 -1.36
CA ASP A 107 -5.83 -10.15 -1.71
C ASP A 107 -6.74 -11.17 -1.00
N LEU A 108 -7.09 -12.22 -1.70
CA LEU A 108 -8.03 -13.25 -1.24
C LEU A 108 -7.69 -13.81 0.14
N GLN A 109 -6.41 -14.06 0.40
CA GLN A 109 -5.89 -14.57 1.66
C GLN A 109 -6.20 -13.68 2.87
N TYR A 110 -6.38 -12.38 2.67
CA TYR A 110 -6.72 -11.44 3.74
C TYR A 110 -8.22 -11.41 4.08
N ARG A 111 -9.04 -12.08 3.28
CA ARG A 111 -10.49 -12.14 3.51
C ARG A 111 -10.94 -13.50 3.98
N GLN A 112 -10.42 -14.58 3.40
CA GLN A 112 -10.91 -15.91 3.69
C GLN A 112 -9.88 -16.86 4.27
N GLY A 113 -8.58 -16.54 4.11
CA GLY A 113 -7.51 -17.53 4.23
C GLY A 113 -7.55 -18.51 3.05
N GLU A 114 -6.50 -19.28 2.88
CA GLU A 114 -6.41 -20.26 1.80
C GLU A 114 -6.64 -21.68 2.29
N THR A 115 -6.53 -21.90 3.59
CA THR A 115 -6.73 -23.21 4.16
C THR A 115 -8.21 -23.51 4.35
N LEU A 116 -8.65 -24.64 3.81
CA LEU A 116 -9.99 -25.16 4.00
C LEU A 116 -10.01 -26.11 5.18
N TYR A 117 -11.00 -25.92 6.04
CA TYR A 117 -11.40 -26.99 6.95
C TYR A 117 -12.58 -27.74 6.31
N THR A 118 -12.41 -29.03 6.06
CA THR A 118 -13.49 -29.93 5.71
C THR A 118 -13.83 -30.71 6.98
N ASP A 119 -15.09 -30.74 7.37
CA ASP A 119 -15.52 -31.56 8.53
C ASP A 119 -15.23 -33.03 8.22
N PRO A 120 -14.37 -33.70 9.01
CA PRO A 120 -14.01 -35.10 8.73
C PRO A 120 -15.17 -36.08 8.94
N ILE A 121 -16.27 -35.63 9.58
CA ILE A 121 -17.45 -36.49 9.86
C ILE A 121 -18.52 -36.30 8.80
N THR A 122 -18.82 -35.06 8.43
CA THR A 122 -19.90 -34.73 7.47
C THR A 122 -19.43 -34.57 6.06
N GLY A 123 -18.16 -34.34 5.83
CA GLY A 123 -17.60 -33.98 4.53
C GLY A 123 -18.02 -32.55 4.04
N GLU A 124 -18.75 -31.81 4.87
CA GLU A 124 -19.22 -30.47 4.51
C GLU A 124 -18.14 -29.44 4.71
N THR A 125 -17.96 -28.59 3.72
CA THR A 125 -17.12 -27.41 3.79
C THR A 125 -17.99 -26.23 4.16
N ASP A 126 -17.98 -25.82 5.42
CA ASP A 126 -18.77 -24.67 5.85
C ASP A 126 -18.10 -23.35 5.42
N VAL A 127 -18.89 -22.42 4.91
CA VAL A 127 -18.37 -21.23 4.24
C VAL A 127 -19.09 -19.93 4.63
N SER A 128 -20.10 -19.99 5.48
CA SER A 128 -20.58 -18.77 6.13
C SER A 128 -19.49 -18.26 7.05
N SER A 129 -18.92 -17.10 6.75
CA SER A 129 -17.78 -16.60 7.49
C SER A 129 -17.87 -15.12 7.71
N LEU A 130 -17.40 -14.71 8.88
CA LEU A 130 -17.11 -13.32 9.22
C LEU A 130 -15.60 -13.18 9.39
N TRP A 131 -15.00 -12.22 8.73
CA TRP A 131 -13.57 -11.99 8.82
C TRP A 131 -13.25 -10.56 9.25
N LEU A 132 -12.17 -10.43 9.99
CA LEU A 132 -11.57 -9.16 10.42
C LEU A 132 -10.11 -9.13 9.94
N ASN A 133 -9.70 -8.02 9.37
CA ASN A 133 -8.32 -7.79 8.94
C ASN A 133 -7.83 -6.43 9.41
N THR A 134 -6.66 -6.40 10.00
CA THR A 134 -5.98 -5.20 10.46
C THR A 134 -4.63 -5.08 9.78
N THR A 135 -4.35 -3.90 9.23
CA THR A 135 -3.10 -3.64 8.51
C THR A 135 -2.44 -2.37 9.03
N GLY A 136 -1.14 -2.45 9.28
CA GLY A 136 -0.28 -1.31 9.53
C GLY A 136 0.80 -1.23 8.48
N SER A 137 1.12 -0.04 7.94
CA SER A 137 2.23 0.13 7.02
C SER A 137 3.01 1.42 7.24
N LYS A 138 4.27 1.38 6.80
CA LYS A 138 5.19 2.50 6.82
C LYS A 138 5.85 2.63 5.46
N SER A 139 5.61 3.75 4.80
CA SER A 139 6.15 4.02 3.48
C SER A 139 7.04 5.25 3.45
N ARG A 140 7.93 5.27 2.48
CA ARG A 140 8.77 6.42 2.14
C ARG A 140 8.92 6.53 0.64
N PHE A 141 8.93 7.75 0.15
CA PHE A 141 9.17 8.05 -1.26
C PHE A 141 9.76 9.44 -1.44
N SER A 142 10.36 9.65 -2.60
CA SER A 142 10.83 10.98 -3.05
C SER A 142 9.91 11.52 -4.14
N SER A 143 9.80 12.85 -4.25
CA SER A 143 9.08 13.52 -5.32
C SER A 143 9.79 14.82 -5.73
N GLY A 144 9.34 15.46 -6.82
CA GLY A 144 9.93 16.70 -7.29
C GLY A 144 11.43 16.58 -7.60
N HIS A 145 11.81 15.58 -8.41
CA HIS A 145 13.21 15.29 -8.76
C HIS A 145 14.15 15.09 -7.54
N GLY A 146 13.63 14.44 -6.50
CA GLY A 146 14.38 14.16 -5.27
C GLY A 146 14.47 15.32 -4.28
N GLN A 147 13.83 16.46 -4.54
CA GLN A 147 13.84 17.59 -3.61
C GLN A 147 12.92 17.40 -2.40
N LEU A 148 11.89 16.57 -2.53
CA LEU A 148 10.95 16.28 -1.46
C LEU A 148 11.10 14.83 -1.01
N HIS A 149 11.28 14.65 0.30
CA HIS A 149 11.28 13.35 0.95
C HIS A 149 10.08 13.22 1.86
N THR A 150 9.26 12.22 1.62
CA THR A 150 8.02 12.00 2.36
C THR A 150 8.02 10.64 3.02
N LYS A 151 7.62 10.62 4.29
CA LYS A 151 7.36 9.40 5.07
C LYS A 151 5.87 9.37 5.42
N SER A 152 5.27 8.19 5.36
CA SER A 152 3.85 8.02 5.66
C SER A 152 3.64 6.77 6.50
N ASN A 153 2.72 6.85 7.45
CA ASN A 153 2.25 5.73 8.23
C ASN A 153 0.77 5.55 7.93
N ARG A 154 0.31 4.31 7.79
CA ARG A 154 -1.07 3.99 7.42
C ARG A 154 -1.57 2.83 8.26
N TYR A 155 -2.80 2.93 8.73
CA TYR A 155 -3.51 1.89 9.46
C TYR A 155 -4.88 1.71 8.84
N ALA A 156 -5.31 0.47 8.73
CA ALA A 156 -6.65 0.15 8.28
C ALA A 156 -7.19 -1.08 9.00
N VAL A 157 -8.48 -1.06 9.27
CA VAL A 157 -9.25 -2.19 9.78
C VAL A 157 -10.37 -2.44 8.79
N GLN A 158 -10.50 -3.67 8.35
CA GLN A 158 -11.57 -4.10 7.46
C GLN A 158 -12.29 -5.31 8.06
N LEU A 159 -13.60 -5.29 7.96
CA LEU A 159 -14.50 -6.35 8.37
C LEU A 159 -15.30 -6.78 7.15
N GLY A 160 -15.55 -8.05 7.01
CA GLY A 160 -16.43 -8.54 5.95
C GLY A 160 -16.98 -9.91 6.24
N GLY A 161 -17.90 -10.33 5.41
CA GLY A 161 -18.54 -11.62 5.59
C GLY A 161 -19.21 -12.11 4.32
N THR A 162 -19.45 -13.40 4.27
CA THR A 162 -20.16 -14.09 3.17
C THR A 162 -21.66 -13.88 3.31
N LEU A 163 -22.30 -13.38 2.25
CA LEU A 163 -23.77 -13.21 2.16
C LEU A 163 -24.46 -14.42 1.54
N SER A 164 -23.88 -14.94 0.47
CA SER A 164 -24.47 -16.06 -0.27
C SER A 164 -23.41 -16.92 -0.95
N LYS A 165 -23.78 -18.15 -1.24
CA LYS A 165 -22.98 -19.14 -1.96
C LYS A 165 -23.76 -19.62 -3.17
N TRP A 166 -23.03 -20.03 -4.19
CA TRP A 166 -23.59 -20.64 -5.40
C TRP A 166 -22.62 -21.66 -5.98
N SER A 167 -23.13 -22.60 -6.75
CA SER A 167 -22.36 -23.57 -7.54
C SER A 167 -23.03 -23.72 -8.89
N SER A 168 -22.25 -23.86 -9.95
CA SER A 168 -22.73 -24.02 -11.31
C SER A 168 -22.72 -25.47 -11.81
N GLY A 169 -21.86 -26.30 -11.25
CA GLY A 169 -21.64 -27.69 -11.72
C GLY A 169 -21.53 -28.74 -10.62
N GLY A 170 -21.68 -28.37 -9.36
CA GLY A 170 -21.60 -29.26 -8.21
C GLY A 170 -20.20 -29.47 -7.64
N ASN A 171 -19.14 -29.28 -8.43
CA ASN A 171 -17.75 -29.37 -7.97
C ASN A 171 -17.13 -28.01 -7.71
N ASP A 172 -17.70 -26.96 -8.25
CA ASP A 172 -17.27 -25.57 -8.09
C ASP A 172 -17.98 -24.87 -6.93
N GLN A 173 -17.39 -23.79 -6.45
CA GLN A 173 -17.99 -22.95 -5.42
C GLN A 173 -17.77 -21.48 -5.72
N GLY A 174 -18.87 -20.75 -5.76
CA GLY A 174 -18.88 -19.31 -5.76
C GLY A 174 -19.44 -18.76 -4.46
N LEU A 175 -18.97 -17.60 -4.07
CA LEU A 175 -19.50 -16.86 -2.93
C LEU A 175 -19.56 -15.38 -3.24
N LEU A 176 -20.51 -14.72 -2.61
CA LEU A 176 -20.69 -13.27 -2.62
C LEU A 176 -20.59 -12.75 -1.19
N GLY A 177 -19.87 -11.68 -0.96
CA GLY A 177 -19.71 -11.10 0.36
C GLY A 177 -19.65 -9.58 0.34
N LEU A 178 -19.79 -9.01 1.55
CA LEU A 178 -19.68 -7.59 1.84
C LEU A 178 -18.41 -7.31 2.61
N THR A 179 -17.87 -6.11 2.43
CA THR A 179 -16.76 -5.59 3.24
C THR A 179 -17.00 -4.15 3.63
N ALA A 180 -16.59 -3.79 4.83
CA ALA A 180 -16.54 -2.42 5.32
C ALA A 180 -15.19 -2.17 5.97
N GLY A 181 -14.71 -0.93 5.93
CA GLY A 181 -13.42 -0.60 6.50
C GLY A 181 -13.32 0.83 6.98
N VAL A 182 -12.40 1.01 7.92
CA VAL A 182 -11.98 2.31 8.43
C VAL A 182 -10.46 2.37 8.42
N GLY A 183 -9.90 3.56 8.20
CA GLY A 183 -8.45 3.69 8.18
C GLY A 183 -7.99 5.11 8.41
N LYS A 184 -6.71 5.21 8.75
CA LYS A 184 -6.03 6.48 8.98
C LYS A 184 -4.64 6.46 8.41
N SER A 185 -4.23 7.57 7.83
CA SER A 185 -2.84 7.79 7.41
C SER A 185 -2.34 9.12 7.93
N THR A 186 -1.06 9.18 8.26
CA THR A 186 -0.35 10.41 8.59
C THR A 186 0.94 10.46 7.78
N ASN A 187 1.32 11.65 7.31
CA ASN A 187 2.55 11.80 6.55
C ASN A 187 3.31 13.05 6.96
N HIS A 188 4.59 13.03 6.66
CA HIS A 188 5.51 14.13 6.88
C HIS A 188 6.41 14.29 5.65
N SER A 189 6.36 15.45 5.03
CA SER A 189 7.15 15.82 3.86
C SER A 189 8.15 16.90 4.21
N ARG A 190 9.39 16.75 3.76
CA ARG A 190 10.49 17.69 3.96
C ARG A 190 11.10 18.06 2.62
N SER A 191 11.35 19.36 2.41
CA SER A 191 12.15 19.85 1.30
C SER A 191 13.63 19.87 1.68
N THR A 192 14.48 19.33 0.81
CA THR A 192 15.95 19.37 0.99
C THR A 192 16.53 20.74 0.72
N SER A 193 15.92 21.53 -0.16
CA SER A 193 16.41 22.85 -0.57
C SER A 193 15.99 23.96 0.37
N SER A 194 14.75 23.98 0.86
CA SER A 194 14.23 25.06 1.71
C SER A 194 14.20 24.72 3.20
N HIS A 195 14.45 23.48 3.59
CA HIS A 195 14.33 22.96 4.96
C HIS A 195 12.92 23.13 5.58
N HIS A 196 11.93 23.52 4.77
CA HIS A 196 10.55 23.58 5.18
C HIS A 196 9.94 22.18 5.25
N GLN A 197 8.88 22.08 6.04
CA GLN A 197 8.18 20.81 6.30
C GLN A 197 6.69 21.03 6.14
N ALA A 198 5.99 19.96 5.72
CA ALA A 198 4.55 19.87 5.70
C ALA A 198 4.12 18.52 6.29
N GLN A 199 2.92 18.49 6.82
CA GLN A 199 2.30 17.30 7.37
C GLN A 199 0.94 17.12 6.73
N GLY A 200 0.56 15.87 6.52
CA GLY A 200 -0.76 15.51 6.05
C GLY A 200 -1.36 14.38 6.86
N SER A 201 -2.68 14.31 6.87
CA SER A 201 -3.42 13.18 7.40
C SER A 201 -4.64 12.87 6.55
N VAL A 202 -5.08 11.62 6.62
CA VAL A 202 -6.25 11.10 5.91
C VAL A 202 -7.00 10.19 6.85
N ASP A 203 -8.28 10.44 7.04
CA ASP A 203 -9.21 9.52 7.67
C ASP A 203 -10.10 8.93 6.58
N GLY A 204 -10.18 7.60 6.50
CA GLY A 204 -10.83 6.89 5.41
C GLY A 204 -11.90 5.91 5.87
N TYR A 205 -12.91 5.76 5.04
CA TYR A 205 -14.00 4.80 5.20
C TYR A 205 -14.24 4.07 3.89
N ASN A 206 -14.70 2.84 3.97
CA ASN A 206 -14.84 1.96 2.82
C ASN A 206 -16.06 1.06 2.96
N LEU A 207 -16.74 0.84 1.83
CA LEU A 207 -17.76 -0.19 1.66
C LEU A 207 -17.49 -0.91 0.34
N GLY A 208 -17.66 -2.22 0.33
CA GLY A 208 -17.41 -3.00 -0.87
C GLY A 208 -18.21 -4.30 -0.96
N LEU A 209 -18.25 -4.83 -2.17
CA LEU A 209 -18.79 -6.13 -2.52
C LEU A 209 -17.66 -6.96 -3.12
N TYR A 210 -17.59 -8.24 -2.78
CA TYR A 210 -16.65 -9.17 -3.39
C TYR A 210 -17.35 -10.47 -3.79
N SER A 211 -16.81 -11.09 -4.83
CA SER A 211 -17.26 -12.40 -5.29
C SER A 211 -16.04 -13.24 -5.62
N ILE A 212 -16.01 -14.44 -5.09
CA ILE A 212 -14.91 -15.39 -5.30
C ILE A 212 -15.49 -16.67 -5.86
N TRP A 213 -14.84 -17.22 -6.89
CA TRP A 213 -15.18 -18.50 -7.47
C TRP A 213 -13.96 -19.41 -7.51
N TYR A 214 -14.15 -20.66 -7.08
CA TYR A 214 -13.17 -21.74 -7.13
C TYR A 214 -13.69 -22.86 -8.00
N ALA A 215 -12.85 -23.41 -8.86
CA ALA A 215 -13.23 -24.54 -9.72
C ALA A 215 -13.40 -25.85 -8.95
N ASP A 216 -12.69 -26.00 -7.83
CA ASP A 216 -12.82 -27.14 -6.93
C ASP A 216 -13.26 -26.66 -5.53
N ASN A 217 -14.42 -27.15 -5.12
CA ASN A 217 -15.03 -26.84 -3.83
C ASN A 217 -14.29 -27.48 -2.65
N HIS A 218 -13.70 -28.67 -2.85
CA HIS A 218 -13.14 -29.47 -1.78
C HIS A 218 -11.72 -29.08 -1.40
N SER A 219 -10.85 -28.91 -2.39
CA SER A 219 -9.42 -28.62 -2.15
C SER A 219 -9.04 -27.17 -2.41
N LYS A 220 -9.94 -26.42 -3.06
CA LYS A 220 -9.65 -25.10 -3.67
C LYS A 220 -8.43 -25.11 -4.57
N THR A 221 -8.02 -26.28 -5.07
CA THR A 221 -7.01 -26.40 -6.11
C THR A 221 -7.58 -26.03 -7.46
N GLY A 222 -6.71 -25.82 -8.44
CA GLY A 222 -7.14 -25.40 -9.76
C GLY A 222 -7.33 -23.89 -9.89
N PRO A 223 -8.05 -23.45 -10.93
CA PRO A 223 -8.27 -22.03 -11.20
C PRO A 223 -9.24 -21.40 -10.20
N TYR A 224 -9.00 -20.13 -9.90
CA TYR A 224 -9.92 -19.29 -9.13
C TYR A 224 -10.04 -17.91 -9.76
N ILE A 225 -11.12 -17.24 -9.46
CA ILE A 225 -11.40 -15.84 -9.83
C ILE A 225 -11.90 -15.10 -8.60
N ASP A 226 -11.33 -13.92 -8.34
CA ASP A 226 -11.73 -13.02 -7.28
C ASP A 226 -12.04 -11.65 -7.86
N LEU A 227 -13.24 -11.17 -7.60
CA LEU A 227 -13.75 -9.87 -7.99
C LEU A 227 -14.04 -9.04 -6.75
N LEU A 228 -13.59 -7.79 -6.74
CA LEU A 228 -13.91 -6.83 -5.69
C LEU A 228 -14.30 -5.51 -6.31
N ALA A 229 -15.38 -4.91 -5.83
CA ALA A 229 -15.77 -3.55 -6.12
C ALA A 229 -16.00 -2.80 -4.81
N GLN A 230 -15.33 -1.66 -4.63
CA GLN A 230 -15.45 -0.90 -3.39
C GLN A 230 -15.49 0.60 -3.65
N TYR A 231 -16.22 1.29 -2.78
CA TYR A 231 -16.29 2.73 -2.73
C TYR A 231 -15.75 3.23 -1.39
N SER A 232 -14.84 4.21 -1.48
CA SER A 232 -14.18 4.77 -0.30
C SER A 232 -14.32 6.28 -0.30
N TRP A 233 -14.46 6.86 0.88
CA TRP A 233 -14.47 8.30 1.09
C TRP A 233 -13.48 8.69 2.18
N PHE A 234 -12.84 9.85 1.97
CA PHE A 234 -11.74 10.27 2.78
C PHE A 234 -11.87 11.74 3.19
N ASN A 235 -11.51 12.03 4.44
CA ASN A 235 -11.30 13.37 4.94
C ASN A 235 -9.78 13.61 4.99
N ASN A 236 -9.32 14.60 4.25
CA ASN A 236 -7.91 14.91 4.11
C ASN A 236 -7.60 16.22 4.83
N HIS A 237 -6.45 16.25 5.50
CA HIS A 237 -5.92 17.45 6.14
C HIS A 237 -4.46 17.62 5.76
N ILE A 238 -4.04 18.86 5.50
CA ILE A 238 -2.65 19.24 5.25
C ILE A 238 -2.32 20.49 6.07
N ALA A 239 -1.18 20.49 6.73
CA ALA A 239 -0.66 21.60 7.50
C ALA A 239 0.78 21.88 7.11
N ALA A 240 1.08 23.17 6.86
CA ALA A 240 2.41 23.66 6.58
C ALA A 240 2.65 25.00 7.31
N PRO A 241 2.87 24.98 8.63
CA PRO A 241 2.79 26.16 9.50
C PRO A 241 3.69 27.33 9.14
N LYS A 242 4.73 27.10 8.34
CA LYS A 242 5.71 28.15 7.95
C LYS A 242 5.58 28.60 6.50
N VAL A 243 4.71 27.98 5.73
CA VAL A 243 4.66 28.14 4.27
C VAL A 243 3.28 28.59 3.78
N ALA A 244 2.21 28.05 4.37
CA ALA A 244 0.83 28.34 3.96
C ALA A 244 -0.19 27.99 5.05
N THR A 245 -1.42 28.45 4.84
CA THR A 245 -2.59 28.03 5.64
C THR A 245 -2.91 26.58 5.34
N GLY A 246 -3.27 25.81 6.38
CA GLY A 246 -3.64 24.40 6.21
C GLY A 246 -4.88 24.21 5.33
N ALA A 247 -4.98 23.05 4.68
CA ALA A 247 -6.10 22.67 3.82
C ALA A 247 -6.87 21.48 4.39
N ASN A 248 -8.19 21.58 4.34
CA ASN A 248 -9.10 20.45 4.60
C ASN A 248 -9.91 20.20 3.33
N TYR A 249 -9.92 18.94 2.88
CA TYR A 249 -10.70 18.56 1.69
C TYR A 249 -11.18 17.12 1.76
N ARG A 250 -12.22 16.81 0.99
CA ARG A 250 -12.73 15.44 0.83
C ARG A 250 -12.27 14.87 -0.49
N SER A 251 -12.02 13.58 -0.49
CA SER A 251 -11.76 12.83 -1.72
C SER A 251 -12.54 11.50 -1.71
N TYR A 252 -12.80 10.99 -2.89
CA TYR A 252 -13.56 9.77 -3.12
C TYR A 252 -12.75 8.86 -4.03
N LEU A 253 -12.86 7.55 -3.79
CA LEU A 253 -12.19 6.54 -4.58
C LEU A 253 -13.15 5.40 -4.89
N PHE A 254 -13.34 5.11 -6.16
CA PHE A 254 -13.95 3.87 -6.60
C PHE A 254 -12.84 2.91 -7.05
N THR A 255 -12.87 1.69 -6.54
CA THR A 255 -11.89 0.65 -6.87
C THR A 255 -12.61 -0.60 -7.36
N THR A 256 -12.15 -1.15 -8.47
CA THR A 256 -12.54 -2.48 -8.93
C THR A 256 -11.29 -3.30 -9.16
N THR A 257 -11.29 -4.54 -8.68
CA THR A 257 -10.18 -5.48 -8.88
C THR A 257 -10.67 -6.80 -9.43
N LEU A 258 -9.84 -7.38 -10.26
CA LEU A 258 -9.96 -8.75 -10.74
C LEU A 258 -8.64 -9.44 -10.44
N GLU A 259 -8.68 -10.50 -9.65
CA GLU A 259 -7.56 -11.42 -9.45
C GLU A 259 -7.94 -12.80 -10.00
N THR A 260 -7.01 -13.44 -10.67
CA THR A 260 -7.12 -14.82 -11.11
C THR A 260 -5.81 -15.53 -10.86
N GLY A 261 -5.89 -16.79 -10.60
CA GLY A 261 -4.72 -17.64 -10.39
C GLY A 261 -5.06 -19.11 -10.49
N TYR A 262 -4.04 -19.90 -10.26
CA TYR A 262 -4.15 -21.35 -10.28
C TYR A 262 -3.41 -21.93 -9.08
N LYS A 263 -4.11 -22.62 -8.16
CA LYS A 263 -3.49 -23.30 -7.01
C LYS A 263 -3.12 -24.73 -7.41
N LEU A 264 -1.82 -24.99 -7.50
CA LEU A 264 -1.23 -26.29 -7.84
C LEU A 264 -0.77 -26.96 -6.56
N GLN A 265 -1.26 -28.16 -6.27
CA GLN A 265 -0.75 -29.03 -5.23
C GLN A 265 0.36 -29.90 -5.83
N LEU A 266 1.59 -29.73 -5.33
CA LEU A 266 2.75 -30.45 -5.86
C LEU A 266 3.15 -31.64 -4.99
N ILE A 267 2.94 -31.56 -3.68
CA ILE A 267 3.28 -32.61 -2.73
C ILE A 267 2.08 -32.83 -1.82
N GLU A 268 1.77 -34.09 -1.57
CA GLU A 268 0.80 -34.51 -0.61
C GLU A 268 1.31 -35.76 0.12
N THR A 269 1.39 -35.63 1.43
CA THR A 269 1.67 -36.72 2.36
C THR A 269 0.56 -36.74 3.42
N ALA A 270 0.62 -37.68 4.36
CA ALA A 270 -0.40 -37.78 5.41
C ALA A 270 -0.56 -36.45 6.20
N ASP A 271 0.56 -35.76 6.47
CA ASP A 271 0.59 -34.62 7.39
C ASP A 271 1.09 -33.33 6.74
N THR A 272 1.45 -33.35 5.44
CA THR A 272 2.05 -32.19 4.77
C THR A 272 1.56 -32.06 3.35
N ARG A 273 1.16 -30.84 2.97
CA ARG A 273 0.82 -30.45 1.60
C ARG A 273 1.63 -29.24 1.19
N PHE A 274 2.09 -29.24 -0.06
CA PHE A 274 2.83 -28.10 -0.63
C PHE A 274 2.15 -27.58 -1.89
N PHE A 275 1.94 -26.28 -1.93
CA PHE A 275 1.24 -25.60 -3.01
C PHE A 275 2.10 -24.53 -3.67
N ILE A 276 1.90 -24.36 -4.98
CA ILE A 276 2.38 -23.21 -5.75
C ILE A 276 1.17 -22.55 -6.40
N GLN A 277 1.12 -21.22 -6.32
CA GLN A 277 -0.02 -20.45 -6.80
C GLN A 277 0.46 -19.24 -7.62
N PRO A 278 0.64 -19.39 -8.95
CA PRO A 278 0.78 -18.26 -9.84
C PRO A 278 -0.53 -17.46 -9.86
N LYS A 279 -0.41 -16.13 -9.83
CA LYS A 279 -1.57 -15.23 -9.80
C LYS A 279 -1.32 -13.94 -10.58
N ALA A 280 -2.39 -13.39 -11.10
CA ALA A 280 -2.42 -12.11 -11.79
C ALA A 280 -3.61 -11.30 -11.29
N LYS A 281 -3.38 -10.01 -11.02
CA LYS A 281 -4.38 -9.07 -10.52
C LYS A 281 -4.32 -7.78 -11.31
N VAL A 282 -5.49 -7.26 -11.66
CA VAL A 282 -5.65 -5.94 -12.25
C VAL A 282 -6.59 -5.14 -11.35
N SER A 283 -6.15 -3.95 -10.95
CA SER A 283 -6.94 -3.01 -10.17
C SER A 283 -7.14 -1.74 -10.98
N TRP A 284 -8.40 -1.34 -11.13
CA TRP A 284 -8.77 -0.05 -11.68
C TRP A 284 -9.31 0.84 -10.56
N GLN A 285 -8.78 2.05 -10.48
CA GLN A 285 -9.14 3.02 -9.45
C GLN A 285 -9.47 4.36 -10.11
N ARG A 286 -10.58 4.97 -9.70
CA ARG A 286 -10.97 6.32 -10.10
C ARG A 286 -11.03 7.21 -8.87
N THR A 287 -10.14 8.19 -8.84
CA THR A 287 -10.03 9.18 -7.77
C THR A 287 -10.69 10.49 -8.20
N SER A 288 -11.45 11.12 -7.30
CA SER A 288 -11.96 12.48 -7.52
C SER A 288 -10.83 13.49 -7.59
N GLY A 289 -10.97 14.49 -8.46
CA GLY A 289 -10.06 15.63 -8.53
C GLY A 289 -10.24 16.61 -7.36
N LEU A 290 -9.25 17.47 -7.19
CA LEU A 290 -9.27 18.59 -6.25
C LEU A 290 -8.77 19.84 -6.94
N LEU A 291 -9.49 20.96 -6.75
CA LEU A 291 -9.00 22.30 -7.05
C LEU A 291 -9.14 23.15 -5.78
N HIS A 292 -8.03 23.60 -5.25
CA HIS A 292 -8.00 24.35 -4.01
C HIS A 292 -7.04 25.54 -4.12
N ASN A 293 -7.42 26.68 -3.55
CA ASN A 293 -6.58 27.87 -3.52
C ASN A 293 -6.05 28.06 -2.10
N GLU A 294 -4.73 28.06 -1.95
CA GLU A 294 -4.03 28.34 -0.70
C GLU A 294 -3.21 29.62 -0.87
N SER A 295 -3.59 30.69 -0.19
CA SER A 295 -2.91 32.00 -0.33
C SER A 295 -2.74 32.38 -1.80
N ASP A 296 -1.52 32.49 -2.29
CA ASP A 296 -1.18 32.85 -3.66
C ASP A 296 -0.94 31.65 -4.59
N THR A 297 -1.24 30.43 -4.11
CA THR A 297 -0.99 29.19 -4.86
C THR A 297 -2.29 28.44 -5.09
N GLN A 298 -2.55 28.11 -6.34
CA GLN A 298 -3.60 27.19 -6.72
C GLN A 298 -3.03 25.78 -6.76
N ILE A 299 -3.67 24.88 -6.03
CA ILE A 299 -3.33 23.46 -5.96
C ILE A 299 -4.38 22.68 -6.74
N ARG A 300 -3.94 21.94 -7.72
CA ARG A 300 -4.77 21.08 -8.54
C ARG A 300 -4.29 19.64 -8.45
N VAL A 301 -5.18 18.79 -8.04
CA VAL A 301 -5.05 17.33 -8.12
C VAL A 301 -6.03 16.89 -9.19
N ASP A 302 -5.53 16.38 -10.30
CA ASP A 302 -6.39 15.95 -11.39
C ASP A 302 -7.20 14.72 -11.00
N GLU A 303 -8.45 14.64 -11.50
CA GLU A 303 -9.20 13.38 -11.51
C GLU A 303 -8.36 12.34 -12.24
N ASN A 304 -8.14 11.21 -11.60
CA ASN A 304 -7.19 10.21 -12.08
C ASN A 304 -7.82 8.82 -12.16
N ASN A 305 -7.63 8.18 -13.31
CA ASN A 305 -7.88 6.77 -13.51
C ASN A 305 -6.56 6.00 -13.42
N ALA A 306 -6.35 5.32 -12.33
CA ALA A 306 -5.16 4.50 -12.12
C ALA A 306 -5.45 3.04 -12.47
N VAL A 307 -4.55 2.43 -13.21
CA VAL A 307 -4.56 0.99 -13.48
C VAL A 307 -3.28 0.40 -12.93
N THR A 308 -3.43 -0.55 -12.02
CA THR A 308 -2.31 -1.28 -11.42
C THR A 308 -2.44 -2.75 -11.76
N THR A 309 -1.36 -3.33 -12.25
CA THR A 309 -1.24 -4.76 -12.54
C THR A 309 -0.26 -5.37 -11.55
N LYS A 310 -0.62 -6.52 -10.98
CA LYS A 310 0.23 -7.30 -10.07
C LYS A 310 0.35 -8.71 -10.64
N LEU A 311 1.57 -9.16 -10.89
CA LEU A 311 1.88 -10.52 -11.31
C LEU A 311 2.75 -11.15 -10.24
N GLY A 312 2.41 -12.35 -9.81
CA GLY A 312 3.14 -12.95 -8.72
C GLY A 312 2.97 -14.45 -8.61
N MET A 313 3.71 -14.98 -7.67
CA MET A 313 3.66 -16.38 -7.30
C MET A 313 3.72 -16.48 -5.77
N ARG A 314 2.83 -17.28 -5.21
CA ARG A 314 2.81 -17.66 -3.80
C ARG A 314 3.15 -19.13 -3.67
N THR A 315 3.90 -19.47 -2.65
CA THR A 315 4.11 -20.84 -2.21
C THR A 315 3.61 -20.99 -0.78
N ALA A 316 2.98 -22.11 -0.47
CA ALA A 316 2.46 -22.40 0.85
C ALA A 316 2.73 -23.85 1.23
N TRP A 317 3.08 -24.07 2.48
CA TRP A 317 3.19 -25.40 3.10
C TRP A 317 2.08 -25.53 4.13
N GLU A 318 1.30 -26.58 4.06
CA GLU A 318 0.30 -26.88 5.06
C GLU A 318 0.78 -28.08 5.89
N PHE A 319 0.83 -27.92 7.21
CA PHE A 319 1.20 -28.95 8.16
C PHE A 319 0.04 -29.24 9.09
N ASP A 320 -0.38 -30.49 9.14
CA ASP A 320 -1.39 -30.97 10.07
C ASP A 320 -0.67 -31.48 11.33
N ILE A 321 -0.89 -30.80 12.46
CA ILE A 321 -0.25 -31.11 13.74
C ILE A 321 -1.27 -31.78 14.64
N GLU A 322 -1.05 -33.07 14.95
CA GLU A 322 -1.83 -33.77 15.95
C GLU A 322 -1.57 -33.17 17.33
N THR A 323 -2.59 -32.62 17.97
CA THR A 323 -2.50 -32.19 19.36
C THR A 323 -2.74 -33.38 20.29
N LEU A 324 -2.09 -33.41 21.47
CA LEU A 324 -2.20 -34.44 22.51
C LEU A 324 -3.65 -34.72 22.98
N SER A 325 -4.60 -33.90 22.57
CA SER A 325 -6.04 -34.10 22.77
C SER A 325 -6.62 -34.63 21.46
N SER A 326 -7.01 -35.90 21.43
CA SER A 326 -7.41 -36.72 20.28
C SER A 326 -8.58 -36.20 19.43
N THR A 327 -8.99 -34.95 19.54
CA THR A 327 -10.12 -34.31 18.84
C THR A 327 -9.82 -33.00 18.17
N ARG A 328 -8.58 -32.49 18.17
CA ARG A 328 -8.24 -31.20 17.58
C ARG A 328 -7.00 -31.31 16.71
N THR A 329 -7.17 -31.12 15.43
CA THR A 329 -6.05 -30.94 14.48
C THR A 329 -5.78 -29.45 14.36
N LEU A 330 -4.57 -29.03 14.69
CA LEU A 330 -4.07 -27.70 14.39
C LEU A 330 -3.38 -27.76 13.03
N GLN A 331 -3.84 -26.96 12.09
CA GLN A 331 -3.18 -26.84 10.79
C GLN A 331 -2.42 -25.52 10.73
N ILE A 332 -1.15 -25.55 10.37
CA ILE A 332 -0.30 -24.38 10.22
C ILE A 332 0.20 -24.30 8.78
N SER A 333 0.09 -23.10 8.18
CA SER A 333 0.46 -22.86 6.79
C SER A 333 1.37 -21.65 6.65
N PRO A 334 2.71 -21.83 6.75
CA PRO A 334 3.66 -20.81 6.35
C PRO A 334 3.63 -20.59 4.84
N SER A 335 3.82 -19.34 4.41
CA SER A 335 3.79 -18.97 2.99
C SER A 335 4.83 -17.92 2.65
N LEU A 336 5.28 -17.97 1.39
CA LEU A 336 6.14 -16.98 0.77
C LEU A 336 5.47 -16.49 -0.52
N GLU A 337 5.53 -15.19 -0.77
CA GLU A 337 4.95 -14.60 -1.97
C GLU A 337 5.92 -13.57 -2.54
N ALA A 338 6.08 -13.60 -3.86
CA ALA A 338 6.85 -12.62 -4.62
C ALA A 338 6.00 -12.08 -5.76
N ASN A 339 5.90 -10.77 -5.87
CA ASN A 339 5.10 -10.10 -6.90
C ASN A 339 5.89 -8.99 -7.58
N TRP A 340 5.53 -8.74 -8.83
CA TRP A 340 5.84 -7.52 -9.55
C TRP A 340 4.57 -6.70 -9.72
N ILE A 341 4.63 -5.44 -9.30
CA ILE A 341 3.53 -4.49 -9.38
C ILE A 341 3.91 -3.40 -10.38
N TYR A 342 3.04 -3.18 -11.36
CA TYR A 342 3.18 -2.11 -12.33
C TYR A 342 1.98 -1.18 -12.25
N SER A 343 2.24 0.11 -12.01
CA SER A 343 1.22 1.16 -12.04
C SER A 343 1.37 2.02 -13.30
N ARG A 344 0.33 2.06 -14.11
CA ARG A 344 0.31 2.88 -15.33
C ARG A 344 0.27 4.38 -15.01
N THR A 345 -0.35 4.76 -13.92
CA THR A 345 -0.60 6.16 -13.57
C THR A 345 0.09 6.48 -12.24
N ASN A 346 0.84 7.57 -12.21
CA ASN A 346 1.37 8.12 -10.97
C ASN A 346 0.47 9.25 -10.47
N PRO A 347 0.11 9.27 -9.19
CA PRO A 347 -0.54 10.43 -8.60
C PRO A 347 0.38 11.65 -8.75
N GLY A 348 -0.20 12.83 -8.91
CA GLY A 348 0.56 14.05 -9.07
C GLY A 348 -0.23 15.27 -8.64
N VAL A 349 0.49 16.35 -8.38
CA VAL A 349 -0.06 17.62 -7.93
C VAL A 349 0.50 18.73 -8.79
N GLN A 350 -0.36 19.56 -9.34
CA GLN A 350 -0.01 20.78 -10.03
C GLN A 350 -0.12 21.97 -9.06
N LEU A 351 0.94 22.71 -8.93
CA LEU A 351 1.01 23.96 -8.18
C LEU A 351 1.15 25.13 -9.16
N SER A 352 0.23 26.08 -9.11
CA SER A 352 0.24 27.27 -9.98
C SER A 352 0.19 28.53 -9.13
N ASN A 353 1.00 29.53 -9.43
CA ASN A 353 0.91 30.83 -8.77
C ASN A 353 -0.32 31.60 -9.24
N ILE A 354 -1.14 32.10 -8.30
CA ILE A 354 -2.31 32.92 -8.56
C ILE A 354 -1.96 34.40 -8.66
N TYR A 355 -0.88 34.83 -7.99
CA TYR A 355 -0.48 36.25 -7.91
C TYR A 355 0.26 36.69 -9.16
N ILE A 356 -0.34 37.61 -9.92
CA ILE A 356 0.29 38.35 -11.01
C ILE A 356 0.49 39.77 -10.53
N PRO A 357 1.75 40.24 -10.29
CA PRO A 357 2.00 41.63 -9.92
C PRO A 357 1.47 42.58 -11.03
N PRO A 358 0.78 43.67 -10.70
CA PRO A 358 0.16 44.57 -11.70
C PRO A 358 1.15 45.19 -12.69
N ALA A 359 2.42 45.27 -12.35
CA ALA A 359 3.46 45.83 -13.24
C ALA A 359 3.91 44.89 -14.38
N LYS A 360 3.48 43.63 -14.43
CA LYS A 360 3.86 42.66 -15.47
C LYS A 360 2.71 42.21 -16.38
N LEU A 361 1.57 42.89 -16.32
CA LEU A 361 0.39 42.53 -17.12
C LEU A 361 0.53 42.81 -18.63
N GLN A 362 1.60 43.48 -19.07
CA GLN A 362 1.77 43.81 -20.50
C GLN A 362 2.42 42.72 -21.36
N ASN A 363 3.04 41.73 -20.73
CA ASN A 363 3.48 40.50 -21.44
C ASN A 363 2.75 39.33 -20.83
N LYS A 364 2.02 38.52 -21.64
CA LYS A 364 1.40 37.26 -21.27
C LYS A 364 2.43 36.39 -20.55
N THR A 365 2.57 36.57 -19.23
CA THR A 365 3.37 35.68 -18.41
C THR A 365 2.47 34.50 -18.12
N GLU A 366 2.72 33.38 -18.78
CA GLU A 366 2.10 32.13 -18.42
C GLU A 366 2.29 31.94 -16.93
N LEU A 367 1.22 31.67 -16.21
CA LEU A 367 1.24 31.31 -14.80
C LEU A 367 2.22 30.14 -14.67
N ALA A 368 3.34 30.37 -13.98
CA ALA A 368 4.31 29.32 -13.76
C ALA A 368 3.63 28.19 -12.99
N SER A 369 3.40 27.09 -13.65
CA SER A 369 2.83 25.88 -13.03
C SER A 369 3.90 24.81 -12.94
N ILE A 370 3.95 24.13 -11.81
CA ILE A 370 4.88 23.05 -11.54
C ILE A 370 4.05 21.79 -11.26
N TYR A 371 4.35 20.72 -11.99
CA TYR A 371 3.75 19.43 -11.75
C TYR A 371 4.72 18.53 -10.99
N VAL A 372 4.29 18.04 -9.83
CA VAL A 372 5.10 17.22 -8.93
C VAL A 372 4.51 15.81 -8.86
N THR A 373 5.32 14.80 -9.13
CA THR A 373 4.95 13.39 -9.08
C THR A 373 5.85 12.60 -8.12
N PRO A 374 5.35 11.51 -7.54
CA PRO A 374 6.20 10.59 -6.78
C PRO A 374 7.14 9.84 -7.71
N GLN A 375 8.29 9.49 -7.19
CA GLN A 375 9.30 8.72 -7.91
C GLN A 375 9.37 7.29 -7.39
N GLY A 376 9.59 6.34 -8.28
CA GLY A 376 9.79 4.93 -7.92
C GLY A 376 8.52 4.12 -7.67
N THR A 377 7.35 4.71 -7.79
CA THR A 377 6.05 4.07 -7.51
C THR A 377 5.45 3.32 -8.71
N ARG A 378 6.11 3.35 -9.87
CA ARG A 378 5.58 2.77 -11.12
C ARG A 378 5.88 1.27 -11.26
N ASN A 379 7.10 0.87 -10.92
CA ASN A 379 7.54 -0.52 -10.93
C ASN A 379 8.01 -0.86 -9.51
N ILE A 380 7.35 -1.82 -8.89
CA ILE A 380 7.57 -2.19 -7.50
C ILE A 380 7.76 -3.70 -7.44
N ALA A 381 8.81 -4.14 -6.75
CA ALA A 381 8.93 -5.52 -6.29
C ALA A 381 8.29 -5.62 -4.90
N ASP A 382 7.48 -6.66 -4.67
CA ASP A 382 6.72 -6.89 -3.44
C ASP A 382 6.99 -8.32 -2.97
N PHE A 383 7.53 -8.45 -1.76
CA PHE A 383 7.80 -9.72 -1.11
C PHE A 383 7.01 -9.82 0.17
N LYS A 384 6.38 -10.98 0.39
CA LYS A 384 5.60 -11.24 1.60
C LYS A 384 5.98 -12.58 2.20
N VAL A 385 6.02 -12.63 3.51
CA VAL A 385 6.05 -13.85 4.30
C VAL A 385 4.82 -13.88 5.17
N GLY A 386 4.22 -15.04 5.32
CA GLY A 386 3.01 -15.19 6.09
C GLY A 386 2.94 -16.52 6.79
N ILE A 387 2.07 -16.56 7.78
CA ILE A 387 1.67 -17.78 8.45
C ILE A 387 0.17 -17.73 8.70
N GLU A 388 -0.50 -18.81 8.39
CA GLU A 388 -1.91 -19.04 8.69
C GLU A 388 -2.03 -20.20 9.65
N ALA A 389 -3.01 -20.18 10.53
CA ALA A 389 -3.29 -21.26 11.47
C ALA A 389 -4.80 -21.48 11.60
N ASN A 390 -5.26 -22.67 11.24
CA ASN A 390 -6.58 -23.16 11.59
C ASN A 390 -6.51 -23.67 13.02
N ILE A 391 -6.98 -22.85 13.98
CA ILE A 391 -7.00 -23.19 15.41
C ILE A 391 -8.02 -24.28 15.70
N ASN A 392 -9.13 -24.25 14.99
CA ASN A 392 -10.18 -25.26 14.99
C ASN A 392 -11.02 -25.11 13.70
N LYS A 393 -12.04 -25.95 13.55
CA LYS A 393 -12.95 -25.93 12.39
C LYS A 393 -13.59 -24.56 12.09
N ASN A 394 -13.74 -23.71 13.11
CA ASN A 394 -14.45 -22.44 13.00
C ASN A 394 -13.50 -21.24 12.91
N LEU A 395 -12.28 -21.32 13.41
CA LEU A 395 -11.39 -20.17 13.57
C LEU A 395 -10.09 -20.36 12.81
N LEU A 396 -9.88 -19.50 11.81
CA LEU A 396 -8.63 -19.30 11.11
C LEU A 396 -8.05 -17.96 11.53
N VAL A 397 -6.75 -17.91 11.80
CA VAL A 397 -6.00 -16.67 12.03
C VAL A 397 -4.82 -16.60 11.08
N TRP A 398 -4.41 -15.39 10.70
CA TRP A 398 -3.25 -15.19 9.85
C TRP A 398 -2.47 -13.95 10.23
N THR A 399 -1.19 -13.98 9.93
CA THR A 399 -0.32 -12.80 9.96
C THR A 399 0.61 -12.80 8.75
N HIS A 400 0.83 -11.63 8.18
CA HIS A 400 1.72 -11.45 7.04
C HIS A 400 2.59 -10.22 7.24
N LEU A 401 3.84 -10.32 6.84
CA LEU A 401 4.78 -9.23 6.75
C LEU A 401 5.19 -9.07 5.29
N GLY A 402 4.98 -7.87 4.73
CA GLY A 402 5.31 -7.53 3.36
C GLY A 402 6.31 -6.37 3.29
N HIS A 403 7.17 -6.41 2.29
CA HIS A 403 8.06 -5.31 1.98
C HIS A 403 8.09 -5.05 0.48
N GLN A 404 7.80 -3.79 0.13
CA GLN A 404 7.82 -3.30 -1.23
C GLN A 404 9.00 -2.37 -1.44
N PHE A 405 9.65 -2.49 -2.58
CA PHE A 405 10.69 -1.56 -3.00
C PHE A 405 10.59 -1.24 -4.48
N GLY A 406 10.85 0.02 -4.78
CA GLY A 406 10.87 0.57 -6.12
C GLY A 406 12.11 1.43 -6.37
N GLY A 407 12.17 2.07 -7.52
CA GLY A 407 13.22 3.03 -7.81
C GLY A 407 13.21 4.23 -6.85
N HIS A 408 14.30 5.03 -6.87
CA HIS A 408 14.40 6.32 -6.16
C HIS A 408 14.05 6.24 -4.64
N ASN A 409 14.49 5.18 -3.97
CA ASN A 409 14.27 4.94 -2.54
C ASN A 409 12.79 4.81 -2.14
N TYR A 410 11.90 4.42 -3.06
CA TYR A 410 10.55 4.01 -2.68
C TYR A 410 10.59 2.73 -1.86
N SER A 411 9.94 2.73 -0.72
CA SER A 411 9.68 1.50 0.03
C SER A 411 8.39 1.61 0.83
N ASP A 412 7.72 0.49 1.01
CA ASP A 412 6.55 0.33 1.89
C ASP A 412 6.68 -1.01 2.64
N THR A 413 6.71 -0.96 3.96
CA THR A 413 6.69 -2.15 4.82
C THR A 413 5.33 -2.26 5.45
N GLN A 414 4.71 -3.41 5.34
CA GLN A 414 3.36 -3.66 5.78
C GLN A 414 3.31 -4.91 6.65
N ALA A 415 2.58 -4.83 7.76
CA ALA A 415 2.20 -5.96 8.58
C ALA A 415 0.68 -6.08 8.62
N THR A 416 0.18 -7.31 8.57
CA THR A 416 -1.24 -7.61 8.56
C THR A 416 -1.53 -8.71 9.57
N LEU A 417 -2.60 -8.55 10.32
CA LEU A 417 -3.15 -9.56 11.22
C LEU A 417 -4.64 -9.68 10.92
N GLY A 418 -5.12 -10.92 10.84
CA GLY A 418 -6.53 -11.15 10.62
C GLY A 418 -7.04 -12.45 11.21
N ALA A 419 -8.34 -12.55 11.21
CA ALA A 419 -9.05 -13.75 11.65
C ALA A 419 -10.31 -13.94 10.80
N ASN A 420 -10.68 -15.19 10.61
CA ASN A 420 -11.92 -15.59 9.95
C ASN A 420 -12.63 -16.58 10.85
N TYR A 421 -13.87 -16.29 11.19
CA TYR A 421 -14.74 -17.17 11.95
C TYR A 421 -15.83 -17.74 11.03
N ARG A 422 -15.92 -19.05 10.99
CA ARG A 422 -16.89 -19.84 10.20
C ARG A 422 -17.99 -20.36 11.11
N PHE A 423 -19.22 -20.25 10.69
CA PHE A 423 -20.41 -20.69 11.46
C PHE A 423 -21.45 -21.36 10.56
#